data_2632ca5647c5ec376df19d9b0821ae31
#
_entry.id   2632ca5647c5ec376df19d9b0821ae31
#
_cell.length_a   1.000
_cell.length_b   1.000
_cell.length_c   1.000
_cell.angle_alpha   90.00
_cell.angle_beta   90.00
_cell.angle_gamma   90.00
#
_symmetry.space_group_name_H-M   'P 1'
#
loop_
_entity.id
_entity.type
_entity.pdbx_description
1 polymer ?
#
loop_
_entity_poly.entity_id
_entity_poly.type
_entity_poly.pdbx_seq_one_letter_code
_entity_poly.pdbx_strand_id
1 'polypeptide(L)'
;MGFPKGFLWGGSISAAQIEGAWDEGGKSPVSVDYCTAGSTTKRREIWYLDQNGQRAHRYWEPIDELEEGCRFKLFDDLHYTNHVASDFYHHYKEDLKLFKEMGYTTFNTSISWARILPYGMKGGVNQEGVEFYRDVFKTAVEYGMDPVITLYKYDEPVSLLEQHGGWRNRAMIDEFVAFAKICFKEYKEYVNKWMTFNEINIIMPLDGQPSKKNQRNLIYLHNQLVAAARATIAAHEIDEHLKVGCMICGNMSYPLTPDPMDALKRYEKFQDFFCYSADTQMRGYYPLFAKRIWKQYGIKPQITDQDQKDLMNGKADFIGFSYYSSGVVTTHEIDANQTTEGNILGTVKNPYLKANAWGWQIDPIGFRHFLHIINDRYNAPIFDVENGIGLIEKEEDGVCHDPERIAYHREHIKQMRKAVDEGVNLFGYTTWGCIDLVSAGTGQMDKRYGFIYVDMDDEGHGDLHRSRKDSFYWYKKVIASNGEDLD
;
A
#
# COMPACT_ATOMS: atom_id res chain seq x y z
N MET A 1 28.91 -11.69 0.97
CA MET A 1 28.59 -10.71 -0.08
C MET A 1 27.52 -9.80 0.51
N GLY A 2 27.45 -8.56 0.12
CA GLY A 2 26.42 -7.60 0.60
C GLY A 2 25.37 -7.33 -0.47
N PHE A 3 24.59 -6.27 -0.30
CA PHE A 3 23.65 -5.82 -1.33
C PHE A 3 24.39 -5.43 -2.62
N PRO A 4 23.82 -5.66 -3.81
CA PRO A 4 24.45 -5.34 -5.07
C PRO A 4 24.75 -3.83 -5.18
N LYS A 5 25.77 -3.49 -5.96
CA LYS A 5 26.04 -2.07 -6.29
C LYS A 5 24.84 -1.49 -7.03
N GLY A 6 24.36 -0.34 -6.58
CA GLY A 6 23.17 0.31 -7.15
C GLY A 6 21.86 -0.21 -6.56
N PHE A 7 21.90 -0.96 -5.46
CA PHE A 7 20.71 -1.32 -4.70
C PHE A 7 19.99 -0.04 -4.25
N LEU A 8 18.69 0.00 -4.44
CA LEU A 8 17.88 1.17 -4.13
C LEU A 8 17.47 1.16 -2.66
N TRP A 9 17.92 2.17 -1.91
CA TRP A 9 17.55 2.40 -0.52
C TRP A 9 16.67 3.63 -0.40
N GLY A 10 15.57 3.56 0.31
CA GLY A 10 14.72 4.73 0.47
C GLY A 10 13.56 4.53 1.43
N GLY A 11 12.54 5.34 1.21
CA GLY A 11 11.31 5.34 2.00
C GLY A 11 10.06 5.45 1.12
N SER A 12 8.96 4.99 1.66
CA SER A 12 7.64 4.93 1.02
C SER A 12 6.60 5.70 1.83
N ILE A 13 5.79 6.48 1.12
CA ILE A 13 4.63 7.20 1.64
C ILE A 13 3.43 7.02 0.70
N SER A 14 2.30 7.66 0.98
CA SER A 14 1.17 7.70 0.03
C SER A 14 0.44 9.02 0.09
N ALA A 15 -0.07 9.47 -1.05
CA ALA A 15 -0.76 10.74 -1.21
C ALA A 15 -1.85 10.97 -0.14
N ALA A 16 -2.80 10.06 -0.03
CA ALA A 16 -3.94 10.19 0.87
C ALA A 16 -3.56 10.19 2.38
N GLN A 17 -2.37 9.67 2.73
CA GLN A 17 -1.95 9.55 4.12
C GLN A 17 -0.99 10.67 4.57
N ILE A 18 -0.43 11.43 3.63
CA ILE A 18 0.61 12.41 3.95
C ILE A 18 0.33 13.82 3.44
N GLU A 19 -0.35 13.96 2.29
CA GLU A 19 -0.42 15.26 1.61
C GLU A 19 -1.19 16.32 2.38
N GLY A 20 -2.30 15.97 3.02
CA GLY A 20 -3.24 16.99 3.49
C GLY A 20 -3.84 17.77 2.33
N ALA A 21 -4.11 19.08 2.54
CA ALA A 21 -4.61 19.97 1.48
C ALA A 21 -5.74 19.33 0.66
N TRP A 22 -6.69 18.69 1.37
CA TRP A 22 -7.69 17.76 0.82
C TRP A 22 -8.66 18.43 -0.16
N ASP A 23 -8.85 19.74 -0.06
CA ASP A 23 -9.72 20.59 -0.90
C ASP A 23 -8.96 21.74 -1.59
N GLU A 24 -7.61 21.67 -1.63
CA GLU A 24 -6.77 22.68 -2.25
C GLU A 24 -6.21 22.22 -3.61
N GLY A 25 -5.70 23.17 -4.39
CA GLY A 25 -5.04 22.88 -5.68
C GLY A 25 -5.97 22.21 -6.68
N GLY A 26 -7.28 22.43 -6.61
CA GLY A 26 -8.27 21.83 -7.50
C GLY A 26 -8.53 20.33 -7.27
N LYS A 27 -8.04 19.74 -6.18
CA LYS A 27 -8.32 18.37 -5.79
C LYS A 27 -9.79 18.18 -5.45
N SER A 28 -10.42 17.10 -5.91
CA SER A 28 -11.71 16.65 -5.42
C SER A 28 -11.56 15.70 -4.23
N PRO A 29 -12.60 15.56 -3.39
CA PRO A 29 -12.55 14.63 -2.26
C PRO A 29 -12.38 13.18 -2.69
N VAL A 30 -11.68 12.41 -1.85
CA VAL A 30 -11.57 10.95 -1.89
C VAL A 30 -12.25 10.33 -0.67
N SER A 31 -12.51 9.02 -0.67
CA SER A 31 -13.29 8.39 0.40
C SER A 31 -12.68 8.57 1.79
N VAL A 32 -11.36 8.56 1.91
CA VAL A 32 -10.67 8.73 3.19
C VAL A 32 -10.82 10.14 3.79
N ASP A 33 -11.19 11.16 2.99
CA ASP A 33 -11.47 12.51 3.48
C ASP A 33 -12.76 12.57 4.33
N TYR A 34 -13.58 11.51 4.29
CA TYR A 34 -14.78 11.34 5.10
C TYR A 34 -14.58 10.38 6.29
N CYS A 35 -13.35 10.00 6.58
CA CYS A 35 -13.02 9.04 7.62
C CYS A 35 -12.45 9.72 8.87
N THR A 36 -12.98 9.32 10.04
CA THR A 36 -12.40 9.69 11.34
C THR A 36 -11.32 8.71 11.77
N ALA A 37 -10.51 9.08 12.76
CA ALA A 37 -9.56 8.18 13.38
C ALA A 37 -10.24 7.04 14.16
N GLY A 38 -9.59 5.90 14.23
CA GLY A 38 -9.85 4.81 15.16
C GLY A 38 -8.90 4.84 16.35
N SER A 39 -8.50 3.65 16.83
CA SER A 39 -7.52 3.49 17.91
C SER A 39 -6.80 2.14 17.79
N THR A 40 -6.01 1.76 18.79
CA THR A 40 -5.41 0.42 18.87
C THR A 40 -6.44 -0.71 18.84
N THR A 41 -7.69 -0.44 19.29
CA THR A 41 -8.77 -1.43 19.38
C THR A 41 -9.99 -1.08 18.53
N LYS A 42 -10.18 0.19 18.15
CA LYS A 42 -11.29 0.65 17.32
C LYS A 42 -10.81 0.85 15.88
N ARG A 43 -11.56 0.32 14.91
CA ARG A 43 -11.31 0.61 13.48
C ARG A 43 -11.77 2.04 13.17
N ARG A 44 -11.16 2.68 12.16
CA ARG A 44 -11.61 3.96 11.62
C ARG A 44 -12.99 3.85 11.00
N GLU A 45 -13.74 4.92 11.01
CA GLU A 45 -15.11 4.99 10.50
C GLU A 45 -15.21 5.97 9.33
N ILE A 46 -16.01 5.60 8.33
CA ILE A 46 -16.43 6.50 7.26
C ILE A 46 -17.83 6.99 7.55
N TRP A 47 -18.07 8.29 7.35
CA TRP A 47 -19.32 8.95 7.68
C TRP A 47 -20.06 9.40 6.42
N TYR A 48 -21.40 9.30 6.43
CA TYR A 48 -22.23 9.57 5.28
C TYR A 48 -23.69 9.87 5.70
N LEU A 49 -24.51 10.29 4.73
CA LEU A 49 -25.97 10.31 4.86
C LEU A 49 -26.54 9.03 4.25
N ASP A 50 -27.43 8.37 5.01
CA ASP A 50 -28.15 7.18 4.53
C ASP A 50 -29.22 7.54 3.48
N GLN A 51 -29.95 6.55 2.99
CA GLN A 51 -31.03 6.71 2.01
C GLN A 51 -32.16 7.64 2.46
N ASN A 52 -32.33 7.82 3.76
CA ASN A 52 -33.33 8.72 4.38
C ASN A 52 -32.77 10.11 4.68
N GLY A 53 -31.50 10.37 4.33
CA GLY A 53 -30.79 11.60 4.65
C GLY A 53 -30.37 11.71 6.12
N GLN A 54 -30.34 10.62 6.87
CA GLN A 54 -29.89 10.58 8.25
C GLN A 54 -28.39 10.32 8.33
N ARG A 55 -27.74 10.88 9.36
CA ARG A 55 -26.31 10.64 9.65
C ARG A 55 -26.09 9.18 9.99
N ALA A 56 -25.13 8.56 9.28
CA ALA A 56 -24.73 7.18 9.45
C ALA A 56 -23.22 7.02 9.34
N HIS A 57 -22.70 5.91 9.82
CA HIS A 57 -21.29 5.53 9.68
C HIS A 57 -21.14 4.02 9.58
N ARG A 58 -20.00 3.59 9.03
CA ARG A 58 -19.54 2.20 9.05
C ARG A 58 -18.02 2.16 9.15
N TYR A 59 -17.46 0.99 9.40
CA TYR A 59 -16.01 0.85 9.33
C TYR A 59 -15.51 1.08 7.90
N TRP A 60 -14.40 1.80 7.80
CA TRP A 60 -13.70 1.98 6.52
C TRP A 60 -13.14 0.64 6.01
N GLU A 61 -13.16 0.47 4.72
CA GLU A 61 -12.57 -0.65 3.98
C GLU A 61 -11.87 -0.12 2.73
N PRO A 62 -10.88 -0.86 2.16
CA PRO A 62 -10.17 -0.45 0.95
C PRO A 62 -11.06 -0.30 -0.31
N ILE A 63 -12.33 -0.63 -0.20
CA ILE A 63 -13.36 -0.37 -1.22
C ILE A 63 -14.48 0.41 -0.53
N ASP A 64 -14.63 1.65 -0.90
CA ASP A 64 -15.50 2.60 -0.19
C ASP A 64 -16.68 3.11 -1.01
N GLU A 65 -17.34 2.22 -1.75
CA GLU A 65 -18.66 2.54 -2.27
C GLU A 65 -19.68 2.62 -1.14
N LEU A 66 -20.53 3.62 -1.22
CA LEU A 66 -21.76 3.66 -0.42
C LEU A 66 -22.86 2.83 -1.08
N GLU A 67 -23.83 2.40 -0.28
CA GLU A 67 -25.05 1.79 -0.81
C GLU A 67 -25.85 2.81 -1.64
N GLU A 68 -26.66 2.31 -2.57
CA GLU A 68 -27.50 3.15 -3.43
C GLU A 68 -28.40 4.07 -2.60
N GLY A 69 -28.42 5.35 -2.96
CA GLY A 69 -29.16 6.38 -2.24
C GLY A 69 -28.41 7.03 -1.05
N CYS A 70 -27.31 6.46 -0.59
CA CYS A 70 -26.42 7.07 0.40
C CYS A 70 -25.50 8.11 -0.27
N ARG A 71 -25.02 9.10 0.52
CA ARG A 71 -24.14 10.17 0.02
C ARG A 71 -23.05 10.50 1.02
N PHE A 72 -21.83 10.68 0.54
CA PHE A 72 -20.74 11.20 1.36
C PHE A 72 -21.08 12.57 1.95
N LYS A 73 -20.79 12.78 3.22
CA LYS A 73 -21.07 14.04 3.92
C LYS A 73 -20.07 14.26 5.03
N LEU A 74 -19.46 15.43 5.06
CA LEU A 74 -18.67 15.91 6.20
C LEU A 74 -19.59 16.46 7.27
N PHE A 75 -19.20 16.28 8.53
CA PHE A 75 -19.91 16.76 9.70
C PHE A 75 -18.98 17.63 10.55
N ASP A 76 -19.38 18.86 10.84
CA ASP A 76 -18.53 19.88 11.49
C ASP A 76 -18.12 19.52 12.94
N ASP A 77 -18.80 18.56 13.56
CA ASP A 77 -18.51 18.04 14.90
C ASP A 77 -17.52 16.85 14.90
N LEU A 78 -16.96 16.49 13.74
CA LEU A 78 -16.00 15.40 13.61
C LEU A 78 -14.64 15.92 13.16
N HIS A 79 -13.58 15.25 13.64
CA HIS A 79 -12.21 15.46 13.18
C HIS A 79 -11.82 14.44 12.13
N TYR A 80 -11.23 14.91 11.02
CA TYR A 80 -10.81 14.10 9.87
C TYR A 80 -9.28 14.22 9.70
N THR A 81 -8.55 13.25 10.21
CA THR A 81 -7.08 13.33 10.26
C THR A 81 -6.42 13.50 8.90
N ASN A 82 -7.01 12.94 7.83
CA ASN A 82 -6.48 13.06 6.47
C ASN A 82 -6.57 14.48 5.87
N HIS A 83 -7.38 15.39 6.43
CA HIS A 83 -7.51 16.76 5.91
C HIS A 83 -6.22 17.55 6.03
N VAL A 84 -5.48 17.34 7.11
CA VAL A 84 -4.17 17.95 7.37
C VAL A 84 -3.05 16.90 7.16
N ALA A 85 -3.22 15.70 7.69
CA ALA A 85 -2.22 14.64 7.68
C ALA A 85 -0.86 15.17 8.17
N SER A 86 0.21 15.02 7.38
CA SER A 86 1.52 15.61 7.68
C SER A 86 1.79 16.85 6.82
N ASP A 87 0.79 17.32 6.08
CA ASP A 87 0.84 18.51 5.23
C ASP A 87 2.02 18.50 4.23
N PHE A 88 2.27 17.34 3.64
CA PHE A 88 3.32 17.19 2.63
C PHE A 88 3.09 18.12 1.42
N TYR A 89 1.84 18.44 1.09
CA TYR A 89 1.52 19.33 -0.01
C TYR A 89 2.24 20.68 0.11
N HIS A 90 2.34 21.24 1.31
CA HIS A 90 3.04 22.50 1.58
C HIS A 90 4.50 22.29 1.99
N HIS A 91 4.86 21.14 2.57
CA HIS A 91 6.18 20.89 3.15
C HIS A 91 7.09 19.96 2.32
N TYR A 92 6.67 19.47 1.13
CA TYR A 92 7.42 18.45 0.37
C TYR A 92 8.89 18.81 0.09
N LYS A 93 9.23 20.10 -0.10
CA LYS A 93 10.63 20.53 -0.32
C LYS A 93 11.49 20.29 0.92
N GLU A 94 10.95 20.55 2.09
CA GLU A 94 11.62 20.28 3.36
C GLU A 94 11.75 18.77 3.58
N ASP A 95 10.69 18.03 3.37
CA ASP A 95 10.65 16.58 3.57
C ASP A 95 11.62 15.87 2.62
N LEU A 96 11.62 16.20 1.34
CA LEU A 96 12.57 15.67 0.35
C LEU A 96 14.04 16.04 0.67
N LYS A 97 14.27 17.21 1.28
CA LYS A 97 15.61 17.58 1.77
C LYS A 97 16.06 16.70 2.91
N LEU A 98 15.16 16.33 3.82
CA LEU A 98 15.44 15.38 4.90
C LEU A 98 15.72 13.97 4.35
N PHE A 99 14.98 13.52 3.32
CA PHE A 99 15.23 12.25 2.64
C PHE A 99 16.62 12.23 1.97
N LYS A 100 17.00 13.33 1.30
CA LYS A 100 18.36 13.49 0.75
C LYS A 100 19.43 13.44 1.85
N GLU A 101 19.18 14.09 2.99
CA GLU A 101 20.10 14.07 4.13
C GLU A 101 20.28 12.66 4.68
N MET A 102 19.20 11.86 4.70
CA MET A 102 19.25 10.45 5.11
C MET A 102 19.99 9.58 4.08
N GLY A 103 20.23 10.09 2.88
CA GLY A 103 20.98 9.39 1.83
C GLY A 103 20.11 8.54 0.92
N TYR A 104 18.82 8.80 0.82
CA TYR A 104 17.92 8.04 -0.07
C TYR A 104 18.41 8.06 -1.51
N THR A 105 18.42 6.88 -2.12
CA THR A 105 18.68 6.67 -3.55
C THR A 105 17.40 6.38 -4.33
N THR A 106 16.31 6.14 -3.63
CA THR A 106 14.95 6.00 -4.19
C THR A 106 13.91 6.62 -3.26
N PHE A 107 12.76 6.92 -3.80
CA PHE A 107 11.61 7.43 -3.08
C PHE A 107 10.34 6.86 -3.69
N ASN A 108 9.47 6.29 -2.88
CA ASN A 108 8.16 5.82 -3.30
C ASN A 108 7.05 6.70 -2.74
N THR A 109 6.12 7.09 -3.59
CA THR A 109 4.84 7.68 -3.21
C THR A 109 3.75 7.27 -4.19
N SER A 110 2.49 7.53 -3.84
CA SER A 110 1.39 7.48 -4.80
C SER A 110 1.06 8.87 -5.37
N ILE A 111 0.34 8.88 -6.49
CA ILE A 111 -0.26 10.09 -7.04
C ILE A 111 -1.75 10.08 -6.68
N SER A 112 -2.25 11.16 -6.09
CA SER A 112 -3.69 11.30 -5.89
C SER A 112 -4.41 11.44 -7.23
N TRP A 113 -5.19 10.43 -7.59
CA TRP A 113 -6.02 10.45 -8.79
C TRP A 113 -6.96 11.68 -8.79
N ALA A 114 -7.54 11.98 -7.63
CA ALA A 114 -8.42 13.12 -7.43
C ALA A 114 -7.74 14.48 -7.62
N ARG A 115 -6.41 14.54 -7.57
CA ARG A 115 -5.64 15.75 -7.83
C ARG A 115 -5.33 15.93 -9.32
N ILE A 116 -5.25 14.84 -10.08
CA ILE A 116 -4.96 14.87 -11.53
C ILE A 116 -6.24 14.95 -12.36
N LEU A 117 -7.22 14.09 -12.07
CA LEU A 117 -8.53 14.01 -12.74
C LEU A 117 -9.66 14.06 -11.72
N PRO A 118 -9.92 15.22 -11.10
CA PRO A 118 -10.86 15.35 -9.98
C PRO A 118 -12.29 14.90 -10.29
N TYR A 119 -12.69 14.96 -11.56
CA TYR A 119 -14.02 14.58 -12.02
C TYR A 119 -13.95 13.55 -13.17
N GLY A 120 -12.87 12.75 -13.23
CA GLY A 120 -12.63 11.79 -14.30
C GLY A 120 -12.35 12.44 -15.65
N MET A 121 -12.39 11.63 -16.72
CA MET A 121 -12.12 12.09 -18.09
C MET A 121 -13.00 13.28 -18.51
N LYS A 122 -14.24 13.30 -18.04
CA LYS A 122 -15.20 14.38 -18.41
C LYS A 122 -14.87 15.73 -17.78
N GLY A 123 -14.25 15.73 -16.62
CA GLY A 123 -13.85 16.94 -15.91
C GLY A 123 -12.58 17.58 -16.46
N GLY A 124 -11.80 16.82 -17.21
CA GLY A 124 -10.51 17.27 -17.74
C GLY A 124 -9.39 17.22 -16.70
N VAL A 125 -8.19 17.54 -17.16
CA VAL A 125 -6.96 17.49 -16.37
C VAL A 125 -6.85 18.74 -15.49
N ASN A 126 -6.58 18.55 -14.21
CA ASN A 126 -6.24 19.61 -13.30
C ASN A 126 -4.73 19.93 -13.39
N GLN A 127 -4.40 21.03 -14.06
CA GLN A 127 -3.00 21.41 -14.31
C GLN A 127 -2.24 21.74 -13.02
N GLU A 128 -2.89 22.30 -12.00
CA GLU A 128 -2.26 22.61 -10.72
C GLU A 128 -1.78 21.33 -10.02
N GLY A 129 -2.59 20.27 -10.05
CA GLY A 129 -2.19 18.96 -9.54
C GLY A 129 -1.05 18.33 -10.36
N VAL A 130 -1.07 18.50 -11.68
CA VAL A 130 0.02 18.03 -12.55
C VAL A 130 1.34 18.73 -12.22
N GLU A 131 1.34 20.06 -12.08
CA GLU A 131 2.55 20.82 -11.76
C GLU A 131 3.08 20.54 -10.35
N PHE A 132 2.19 20.30 -9.38
CA PHE A 132 2.60 19.89 -8.03
C PHE A 132 3.45 18.62 -8.09
N TYR A 133 2.96 17.53 -8.68
CA TYR A 133 3.72 16.28 -8.77
C TYR A 133 4.96 16.40 -9.66
N ARG A 134 4.92 17.23 -10.71
CA ARG A 134 6.09 17.51 -11.53
C ARG A 134 7.22 18.11 -10.68
N ASP A 135 6.91 19.10 -9.82
CA ASP A 135 7.91 19.71 -8.94
C ASP A 135 8.41 18.75 -7.86
N VAL A 136 7.53 17.91 -7.30
CA VAL A 136 7.90 16.82 -6.36
C VAL A 136 8.92 15.88 -7.00
N PHE A 137 8.61 15.32 -8.18
CA PHE A 137 9.48 14.33 -8.83
C PHE A 137 10.78 14.94 -9.35
N LYS A 138 10.71 16.14 -9.92
CA LYS A 138 11.89 16.90 -10.33
C LYS A 138 12.82 17.14 -9.14
N THR A 139 12.28 17.60 -8.01
CA THR A 139 13.05 17.85 -6.78
C THR A 139 13.69 16.57 -6.25
N ALA A 140 12.96 15.45 -6.27
CA ALA A 140 13.51 14.16 -5.87
C ALA A 140 14.70 13.73 -6.75
N VAL A 141 14.58 13.87 -8.08
CA VAL A 141 15.66 13.57 -9.03
C VAL A 141 16.86 14.51 -8.85
N GLU A 142 16.62 15.81 -8.66
CA GLU A 142 17.68 16.79 -8.36
C GLU A 142 18.43 16.47 -7.06
N TYR A 143 17.78 15.79 -6.12
CA TYR A 143 18.39 15.31 -4.89
C TYR A 143 19.07 13.94 -5.02
N GLY A 144 19.06 13.34 -6.22
CA GLY A 144 19.74 12.08 -6.53
C GLY A 144 18.90 10.83 -6.24
N MET A 145 17.60 10.98 -6.05
CA MET A 145 16.66 9.86 -5.88
C MET A 145 16.12 9.40 -7.23
N ASP A 146 15.92 8.10 -7.40
CA ASP A 146 15.23 7.45 -8.52
C ASP A 146 13.80 7.11 -8.08
N PRO A 147 12.77 7.92 -8.44
CA PRO A 147 11.42 7.72 -7.94
C PRO A 147 10.78 6.43 -8.47
N VAL A 148 10.08 5.70 -7.59
CA VAL A 148 9.20 4.59 -7.92
C VAL A 148 7.78 5.00 -7.53
N ILE A 149 6.86 5.11 -8.48
CA ILE A 149 5.59 5.77 -8.25
C ILE A 149 4.42 4.79 -8.37
N THR A 150 3.52 4.81 -7.38
CA THR A 150 2.27 4.06 -7.39
C THR A 150 1.14 4.93 -7.92
N LEU A 151 0.40 4.44 -8.94
CA LEU A 151 -0.68 5.21 -9.54
C LEU A 151 -1.91 5.29 -8.62
N TYR A 152 -2.28 4.21 -7.95
CA TYR A 152 -3.49 4.14 -7.13
C TYR A 152 -3.22 3.52 -5.76
N LYS A 153 -3.66 4.21 -4.71
CA LYS A 153 -3.54 3.73 -3.32
C LYS A 153 -4.80 4.07 -2.50
N TYR A 154 -5.93 3.47 -2.86
CA TYR A 154 -7.25 3.59 -2.19
C TYR A 154 -7.79 5.02 -2.13
N ASP A 155 -7.56 5.81 -3.16
CA ASP A 155 -7.88 7.23 -3.21
C ASP A 155 -8.56 7.64 -4.52
N GLU A 156 -9.51 6.81 -5.01
CA GLU A 156 -10.33 7.21 -6.14
C GLU A 156 -11.20 8.43 -5.82
N PRO A 157 -11.40 9.32 -6.81
CA PRO A 157 -12.28 10.47 -6.66
C PRO A 157 -13.71 10.05 -6.28
N VAL A 158 -14.29 10.64 -5.24
CA VAL A 158 -15.70 10.40 -4.88
C VAL A 158 -16.64 10.70 -6.04
N SER A 159 -16.31 11.66 -6.88
CA SER A 159 -17.04 11.95 -8.12
C SER A 159 -17.17 10.74 -9.05
N LEU A 160 -16.16 9.87 -9.14
CA LEU A 160 -16.19 8.64 -9.94
C LEU A 160 -16.98 7.52 -9.22
N LEU A 161 -16.89 7.46 -7.88
CA LEU A 161 -17.72 6.55 -7.09
C LEU A 161 -19.21 6.87 -7.30
N GLU A 162 -19.60 8.15 -7.26
CA GLU A 162 -20.97 8.60 -7.49
C GLU A 162 -21.41 8.40 -8.94
N GLN A 163 -20.53 8.67 -9.91
CA GLN A 163 -20.85 8.57 -11.34
C GLN A 163 -20.98 7.11 -11.82
N HIS A 164 -20.09 6.23 -11.38
CA HIS A 164 -19.97 4.86 -11.90
C HIS A 164 -20.35 3.78 -10.88
N GLY A 165 -20.45 4.11 -9.59
CA GLY A 165 -20.62 3.14 -8.52
C GLY A 165 -19.36 2.28 -8.30
N GLY A 166 -18.18 2.87 -8.52
CA GLY A 166 -16.87 2.26 -8.26
C GLY A 166 -16.48 1.11 -9.19
N TRP A 167 -15.54 0.29 -8.72
CA TRP A 167 -14.88 -0.75 -9.50
C TRP A 167 -15.78 -1.92 -9.95
N ARG A 168 -17.03 -2.02 -9.51
CA ARG A 168 -18.01 -2.96 -10.10
C ARG A 168 -18.34 -2.61 -11.55
N ASN A 169 -18.19 -1.34 -11.92
CA ASN A 169 -18.45 -0.85 -13.26
C ASN A 169 -17.17 -0.86 -14.09
N ARG A 170 -17.22 -1.51 -15.25
CA ARG A 170 -16.07 -1.58 -16.16
C ARG A 170 -15.61 -0.23 -16.70
N ALA A 171 -16.46 0.81 -16.63
CA ALA A 171 -16.07 2.18 -17.00
C ALA A 171 -14.88 2.69 -16.17
N MET A 172 -14.72 2.20 -14.93
CA MET A 172 -13.56 2.54 -14.10
C MET A 172 -12.23 2.08 -14.70
N ILE A 173 -12.23 1.04 -15.53
CA ILE A 173 -11.03 0.60 -16.27
C ILE A 173 -10.54 1.71 -17.20
N ASP A 174 -11.45 2.29 -17.99
CA ASP A 174 -11.09 3.32 -18.97
C ASP A 174 -10.71 4.65 -18.27
N GLU A 175 -11.41 5.02 -17.19
CA GLU A 175 -11.06 6.17 -16.33
C GLU A 175 -9.65 6.03 -15.74
N PHE A 176 -9.32 4.84 -15.17
CA PHE A 176 -7.99 4.58 -14.63
C PHE A 176 -6.89 4.61 -15.70
N VAL A 177 -7.13 4.01 -16.85
CA VAL A 177 -6.16 4.00 -17.96
C VAL A 177 -5.93 5.41 -18.50
N ALA A 178 -6.97 6.26 -18.56
CA ALA A 178 -6.82 7.65 -18.95
C ALA A 178 -5.95 8.42 -17.94
N PHE A 179 -6.21 8.27 -16.65
CA PHE A 179 -5.37 8.82 -15.57
C PHE A 179 -3.92 8.35 -15.69
N ALA A 180 -3.69 7.05 -15.83
CA ALA A 180 -2.36 6.46 -15.96
C ALA A 180 -1.60 7.04 -17.17
N LYS A 181 -2.26 7.15 -18.33
CA LYS A 181 -1.66 7.75 -19.54
C LYS A 181 -1.22 9.19 -19.34
N ILE A 182 -1.98 9.98 -18.59
CA ILE A 182 -1.59 11.36 -18.24
C ILE A 182 -0.33 11.31 -17.39
N CYS A 183 -0.31 10.53 -16.31
CA CYS A 183 0.85 10.42 -15.42
C CYS A 183 2.10 9.96 -16.17
N PHE A 184 2.02 8.94 -17.02
CA PHE A 184 3.17 8.48 -17.80
C PHE A 184 3.72 9.56 -18.74
N LYS A 185 2.84 10.29 -19.43
CA LYS A 185 3.26 11.36 -20.35
C LYS A 185 3.90 12.54 -19.64
N GLU A 186 3.28 12.98 -18.52
CA GLU A 186 3.70 14.17 -17.81
C GLU A 186 4.99 13.99 -17.00
N TYR A 187 5.27 12.73 -16.55
CA TYR A 187 6.35 12.49 -15.60
C TYR A 187 7.45 11.54 -16.09
N LYS A 188 7.41 11.00 -17.31
CA LYS A 188 8.42 10.06 -17.84
C LYS A 188 9.86 10.59 -17.85
N GLU A 189 10.06 11.91 -17.81
CA GLU A 189 11.38 12.52 -17.71
C GLU A 189 12.00 12.33 -16.31
N TYR A 190 11.17 12.10 -15.28
CA TYR A 190 11.58 11.96 -13.88
C TYR A 190 11.36 10.57 -13.32
N VAL A 191 10.39 9.85 -13.85
CA VAL A 191 9.91 8.56 -13.32
C VAL A 191 9.91 7.50 -14.40
N ASN A 192 10.72 6.46 -14.23
CA ASN A 192 10.77 5.33 -15.14
C ASN A 192 10.24 4.02 -14.53
N LYS A 193 9.97 3.99 -13.21
CA LYS A 193 9.44 2.84 -12.49
C LYS A 193 8.08 3.17 -11.87
N TRP A 194 7.10 2.39 -12.23
CA TRP A 194 5.71 2.58 -11.85
C TRP A 194 5.11 1.33 -11.23
N MET A 195 4.12 1.49 -10.37
CA MET A 195 3.23 0.43 -9.92
C MET A 195 1.78 0.86 -10.16
N THR A 196 0.93 -0.07 -10.56
CA THR A 196 -0.45 0.28 -10.92
C THR A 196 -1.36 0.46 -9.72
N PHE A 197 -1.51 -0.58 -8.90
CA PHE A 197 -2.36 -0.59 -7.72
C PHE A 197 -1.56 -1.00 -6.51
N ASN A 198 -1.70 -0.26 -5.41
CA ASN A 198 -1.16 -0.68 -4.13
C ASN A 198 -1.91 -1.89 -3.61
N GLU A 199 -1.18 -2.92 -3.19
CA GLU A 199 -1.74 -4.12 -2.53
C GLU A 199 -3.05 -4.61 -3.16
N ILE A 200 -3.08 -4.77 -4.48
CA ILE A 200 -4.29 -5.09 -5.25
C ILE A 200 -5.07 -6.29 -4.69
N ASN A 201 -4.38 -7.19 -3.99
CA ASN A 201 -4.95 -8.39 -3.39
C ASN A 201 -5.63 -8.18 -2.03
N ILE A 202 -5.54 -6.98 -1.42
CA ILE A 202 -6.10 -6.73 -0.07
C ILE A 202 -7.62 -6.95 -0.01
N ILE A 203 -8.30 -6.78 -1.14
CA ILE A 203 -9.74 -6.98 -1.27
C ILE A 203 -10.16 -8.44 -1.52
N MET A 204 -9.18 -9.34 -1.64
CA MET A 204 -9.46 -10.77 -1.86
C MET A 204 -10.24 -11.35 -0.67
N PRO A 205 -11.42 -11.95 -0.89
CA PRO A 205 -12.17 -12.57 0.21
C PRO A 205 -11.45 -13.81 0.74
N LEU A 206 -11.39 -13.96 2.05
CA LEU A 206 -10.69 -15.06 2.73
C LEU A 206 -11.54 -15.86 3.71
N ASP A 207 -12.82 -15.47 3.90
CA ASP A 207 -13.74 -16.12 4.84
C ASP A 207 -14.40 -17.39 4.29
N GLY A 208 -14.26 -17.65 3.00
CA GLY A 208 -14.84 -18.81 2.33
C GLY A 208 -16.37 -18.74 2.12
N GLN A 209 -16.99 -17.60 2.40
CA GLN A 209 -18.45 -17.45 2.34
C GLN A 209 -18.91 -16.77 1.05
N PRO A 210 -19.92 -17.32 0.35
CA PRO A 210 -20.44 -16.75 -0.91
C PRO A 210 -21.40 -15.57 -0.65
N SER A 211 -20.91 -14.53 0.05
CA SER A 211 -21.68 -13.32 0.32
C SER A 211 -21.70 -12.37 -0.88
N LYS A 212 -22.71 -11.49 -0.97
CA LYS A 212 -22.76 -10.43 -1.99
C LYS A 212 -21.50 -9.54 -1.97
N LYS A 213 -20.98 -9.25 -0.78
CA LYS A 213 -19.75 -8.49 -0.58
C LYS A 213 -18.56 -9.21 -1.24
N ASN A 214 -18.36 -10.50 -0.94
CA ASN A 214 -17.24 -11.27 -1.47
C ASN A 214 -17.33 -11.46 -2.99
N GLN A 215 -18.52 -11.66 -3.52
CA GLN A 215 -18.76 -11.71 -4.96
C GLN A 215 -18.43 -10.39 -5.64
N ARG A 216 -18.85 -9.26 -5.05
CA ARG A 216 -18.51 -7.91 -5.50
C ARG A 216 -16.99 -7.70 -5.51
N ASN A 217 -16.29 -8.05 -4.44
CA ASN A 217 -14.84 -7.90 -4.34
C ASN A 217 -14.09 -8.66 -5.44
N LEU A 218 -14.54 -9.85 -5.82
CA LEU A 218 -13.94 -10.61 -6.93
C LEU A 218 -14.17 -9.94 -8.30
N ILE A 219 -15.31 -9.24 -8.50
CA ILE A 219 -15.56 -8.43 -9.69
C ILE A 219 -14.63 -7.23 -9.73
N TYR A 220 -14.46 -6.53 -8.60
CA TYR A 220 -13.58 -5.38 -8.47
C TYR A 220 -12.14 -5.76 -8.77
N LEU A 221 -11.67 -6.82 -8.14
CA LEU A 221 -10.33 -7.33 -8.36
C LEU A 221 -10.09 -7.68 -9.84
N HIS A 222 -11.08 -8.30 -10.50
CA HIS A 222 -10.99 -8.54 -11.95
C HIS A 222 -10.84 -7.26 -12.76
N ASN A 223 -11.68 -6.25 -12.48
CA ASN A 223 -11.63 -4.98 -13.22
C ASN A 223 -10.31 -4.22 -12.95
N GLN A 224 -9.80 -4.25 -11.72
CA GLN A 224 -8.50 -3.67 -11.39
C GLN A 224 -7.34 -4.41 -12.08
N LEU A 225 -7.37 -5.75 -12.15
CA LEU A 225 -6.35 -6.53 -12.84
C LEU A 225 -6.32 -6.23 -14.35
N VAL A 226 -7.50 -6.07 -14.97
CA VAL A 226 -7.61 -5.64 -16.40
C VAL A 226 -7.10 -4.21 -16.57
N ALA A 227 -7.46 -3.30 -15.67
CA ALA A 227 -7.00 -1.91 -15.68
C ALA A 227 -5.47 -1.83 -15.55
N ALA A 228 -4.88 -2.62 -14.64
CA ALA A 228 -3.44 -2.71 -14.47
C ALA A 228 -2.73 -3.17 -15.76
N ALA A 229 -3.25 -4.21 -16.40
CA ALA A 229 -2.69 -4.71 -17.64
C ALA A 229 -2.77 -3.68 -18.78
N ARG A 230 -3.92 -3.01 -18.95
CA ARG A 230 -4.08 -1.95 -19.96
C ARG A 230 -3.19 -0.73 -19.68
N ALA A 231 -3.00 -0.37 -18.41
CA ALA A 231 -2.07 0.70 -18.03
C ALA A 231 -0.62 0.31 -18.35
N THR A 232 -0.21 -0.94 -18.11
CA THR A 232 1.11 -1.45 -18.47
C THR A 232 1.35 -1.40 -19.99
N ILE A 233 0.38 -1.84 -20.79
CA ILE A 233 0.44 -1.71 -22.26
C ILE A 233 0.61 -0.25 -22.66
N ALA A 234 -0.20 0.64 -22.07
CA ALA A 234 -0.16 2.07 -22.39
C ALA A 234 1.17 2.73 -22.00
N ALA A 235 1.80 2.29 -20.89
CA ALA A 235 3.12 2.77 -20.51
C ALA A 235 4.17 2.42 -21.56
N HIS A 236 4.22 1.16 -21.99
CA HIS A 236 5.18 0.68 -23.00
C HIS A 236 4.95 1.29 -24.40
N GLU A 237 3.68 1.63 -24.75
CA GLU A 237 3.36 2.37 -25.97
C GLU A 237 3.82 3.83 -25.90
N ILE A 238 3.82 4.46 -24.72
CA ILE A 238 4.28 5.84 -24.51
C ILE A 238 5.81 5.90 -24.51
N ASP A 239 6.46 4.95 -23.84
CA ASP A 239 7.91 4.81 -23.78
C ASP A 239 8.29 3.40 -23.37
N GLU A 240 9.05 2.67 -24.21
CA GLU A 240 9.48 1.29 -23.97
C GLU A 240 10.44 1.12 -22.77
N HIS A 241 11.03 2.22 -22.29
CA HIS A 241 11.91 2.22 -21.13
C HIS A 241 11.17 2.29 -19.81
N LEU A 242 9.88 2.64 -19.81
CA LEU A 242 9.07 2.61 -18.60
C LEU A 242 8.92 1.17 -18.10
N LYS A 243 9.08 0.99 -16.80
CA LYS A 243 8.90 -0.29 -16.12
C LYS A 243 7.68 -0.22 -15.21
N VAL A 244 6.76 -1.15 -15.38
CA VAL A 244 5.51 -1.20 -14.61
C VAL A 244 5.47 -2.49 -13.80
N GLY A 245 5.53 -2.36 -12.48
CA GLY A 245 5.42 -3.46 -11.53
C GLY A 245 3.98 -3.69 -11.06
N CYS A 246 3.70 -4.90 -10.61
CA CYS A 246 2.58 -5.15 -9.71
C CYS A 246 2.99 -4.87 -8.27
N MET A 247 2.04 -4.50 -7.41
CA MET A 247 2.28 -4.34 -5.98
C MET A 247 1.27 -5.17 -5.18
N ILE A 248 1.78 -6.12 -4.42
CA ILE A 248 1.01 -7.16 -3.74
C ILE A 248 1.26 -7.09 -2.24
N CYS A 249 0.19 -7.12 -1.44
CA CYS A 249 0.32 -7.32 0.01
C CYS A 249 0.93 -8.68 0.30
N GLY A 250 2.14 -8.70 0.84
CA GLY A 250 2.86 -9.90 1.26
C GLY A 250 2.54 -10.26 2.71
N ASN A 251 2.30 -11.52 2.94
CA ASN A 251 2.12 -12.07 4.28
C ASN A 251 2.60 -13.51 4.31
N MET A 252 3.49 -13.81 5.23
CA MET A 252 3.88 -15.18 5.49
C MET A 252 2.88 -15.82 6.45
N SER A 253 2.40 -17.03 6.13
CA SER A 253 1.55 -17.80 7.01
C SER A 253 2.19 -19.14 7.34
N TYR A 254 1.99 -19.61 8.58
CA TYR A 254 2.47 -20.90 9.07
C TYR A 254 1.29 -21.80 9.42
N PRO A 255 1.39 -23.14 9.25
CA PRO A 255 0.43 -24.05 9.86
C PRO A 255 0.66 -24.05 11.39
N LEU A 256 -0.41 -24.10 12.18
CA LEU A 256 -0.32 -24.17 13.64
C LEU A 256 0.29 -25.51 14.10
N THR A 257 -0.05 -26.56 13.41
CA THR A 257 0.38 -27.92 13.72
C THR A 257 0.97 -28.63 12.49
N PRO A 258 1.69 -29.74 12.67
CA PRO A 258 2.14 -30.58 11.55
C PRO A 258 0.99 -31.40 10.91
N ASP A 259 -0.27 -31.19 11.27
CA ASP A 259 -1.41 -31.80 10.58
C ASP A 259 -1.35 -31.47 9.09
N PRO A 260 -1.40 -32.48 8.18
CA PRO A 260 -1.45 -32.24 6.74
C PRO A 260 -2.56 -31.29 6.29
N MET A 261 -3.69 -31.24 7.01
CA MET A 261 -4.78 -30.31 6.72
C MET A 261 -4.43 -28.86 7.05
N ASP A 262 -3.69 -28.59 8.12
CA ASP A 262 -3.17 -27.26 8.43
C ASP A 262 -2.16 -26.80 7.37
N ALA A 263 -1.28 -27.72 6.95
CA ALA A 263 -0.31 -27.46 5.90
C ALA A 263 -1.00 -27.14 4.55
N LEU A 264 -2.04 -27.88 4.18
CA LEU A 264 -2.83 -27.64 2.98
C LEU A 264 -3.58 -26.29 3.06
N LYS A 265 -4.24 -26.01 4.17
CA LYS A 265 -4.94 -24.74 4.40
C LYS A 265 -4.00 -23.53 4.29
N ARG A 266 -2.77 -23.65 4.83
CA ARG A 266 -1.72 -22.63 4.68
C ARG A 266 -1.39 -22.40 3.21
N TYR A 267 -1.21 -23.45 2.44
CA TYR A 267 -0.88 -23.36 1.02
C TYR A 267 -2.03 -22.75 0.21
N GLU A 268 -3.26 -23.18 0.45
CA GLU A 268 -4.46 -22.62 -0.19
C GLU A 268 -4.63 -21.14 0.14
N LYS A 269 -4.42 -20.72 1.40
CA LYS A 269 -4.45 -19.30 1.79
C LYS A 269 -3.41 -18.48 1.02
N PHE A 270 -2.21 -19.00 0.83
CA PHE A 270 -1.18 -18.32 0.01
C PHE A 270 -1.58 -18.24 -1.46
N GLN A 271 -2.18 -19.29 -2.02
CA GLN A 271 -2.73 -19.25 -3.37
C GLN A 271 -3.81 -18.18 -3.51
N ASP A 272 -4.77 -18.16 -2.58
CA ASP A 272 -5.93 -17.27 -2.64
C ASP A 272 -5.52 -15.82 -2.45
N PHE A 273 -4.79 -15.53 -1.39
CA PHE A 273 -4.44 -14.16 -1.03
C PHE A 273 -3.36 -13.57 -1.96
N PHE A 274 -2.26 -14.28 -2.17
CA PHE A 274 -1.11 -13.76 -2.89
C PHE A 274 -1.10 -14.16 -4.36
N CYS A 275 -1.11 -15.48 -4.63
CA CYS A 275 -0.85 -15.97 -5.98
C CYS A 275 -1.95 -15.64 -6.97
N TYR A 276 -3.21 -15.53 -6.56
CA TYR A 276 -4.30 -15.20 -7.48
C TYR A 276 -4.03 -13.91 -8.26
N SER A 277 -3.67 -12.85 -7.55
CA SER A 277 -3.38 -11.55 -8.16
C SER A 277 -1.99 -11.47 -8.77
N ALA A 278 -0.97 -12.00 -8.08
CA ALA A 278 0.40 -11.97 -8.56
C ALA A 278 0.61 -12.81 -9.82
N ASP A 279 0.09 -14.05 -9.86
CA ASP A 279 0.17 -14.89 -11.07
C ASP A 279 -0.54 -14.21 -12.25
N THR A 280 -1.71 -13.60 -12.03
CA THR A 280 -2.46 -12.96 -13.09
C THR A 280 -1.67 -11.81 -13.71
N GLN A 281 -1.02 -10.98 -12.91
CA GLN A 281 -0.22 -9.85 -13.39
C GLN A 281 1.15 -10.28 -13.96
N MET A 282 1.83 -11.22 -13.32
CA MET A 282 3.17 -11.64 -13.74
C MET A 282 3.15 -12.62 -14.93
N ARG A 283 2.12 -13.46 -15.05
CA ARG A 283 2.01 -14.49 -16.09
C ARG A 283 1.03 -14.12 -17.20
N GLY A 284 0.15 -13.15 -16.96
CA GLY A 284 -0.84 -12.69 -17.92
C GLY A 284 -2.10 -13.55 -18.04
N TYR A 285 -2.36 -14.43 -17.08
CA TYR A 285 -3.56 -15.27 -17.07
C TYR A 285 -3.90 -15.73 -15.66
N TYR A 286 -5.18 -16.03 -15.43
CA TYR A 286 -5.63 -16.58 -14.15
C TYR A 286 -5.05 -17.96 -13.91
N PRO A 287 -4.51 -18.24 -12.70
CA PRO A 287 -4.01 -19.56 -12.35
C PRO A 287 -5.14 -20.60 -12.33
N LEU A 288 -4.80 -21.87 -12.53
CA LEU A 288 -5.81 -22.94 -12.60
C LEU A 288 -6.66 -23.07 -11.33
N PHE A 289 -6.09 -22.76 -10.16
CA PHE A 289 -6.81 -22.79 -8.89
C PHE A 289 -7.84 -21.66 -8.75
N ALA A 290 -7.83 -20.64 -9.60
CA ALA A 290 -8.89 -19.62 -9.62
C ALA A 290 -10.30 -20.23 -9.79
N LYS A 291 -10.41 -21.36 -10.49
CA LYS A 291 -11.67 -22.10 -10.62
C LYS A 291 -12.21 -22.58 -9.27
N ARG A 292 -11.32 -22.99 -8.32
CA ARG A 292 -11.69 -23.37 -6.96
C ARG A 292 -12.28 -22.18 -6.23
N ILE A 293 -11.62 -21.02 -6.30
CA ILE A 293 -12.03 -19.76 -5.67
C ILE A 293 -13.40 -19.34 -6.21
N TRP A 294 -13.58 -19.30 -7.52
CA TRP A 294 -14.84 -18.91 -8.15
C TRP A 294 -16.00 -19.83 -7.77
N LYS A 295 -15.73 -21.13 -7.68
CA LYS A 295 -16.73 -22.11 -7.21
C LYS A 295 -17.08 -21.87 -5.73
N GLN A 296 -16.08 -21.62 -4.88
CA GLN A 296 -16.24 -21.38 -3.45
C GLN A 296 -17.13 -20.18 -3.16
N TYR A 297 -16.89 -19.07 -3.87
CA TYR A 297 -17.66 -17.83 -3.69
C TYR A 297 -18.91 -17.75 -4.58
N GLY A 298 -19.18 -18.76 -5.38
CA GLY A 298 -20.37 -18.82 -6.24
C GLY A 298 -20.40 -17.77 -7.35
N ILE A 299 -19.26 -17.29 -7.80
CA ILE A 299 -19.13 -16.30 -8.87
C ILE A 299 -17.87 -16.54 -9.70
N LYS A 300 -18.03 -16.38 -11.01
CA LYS A 300 -16.92 -16.24 -11.96
C LYS A 300 -17.00 -14.84 -12.56
N PRO A 301 -15.97 -14.01 -12.46
CA PRO A 301 -15.93 -12.70 -13.16
C PRO A 301 -16.17 -12.89 -14.65
N GLN A 302 -16.79 -11.89 -15.29
CA GLN A 302 -16.99 -11.89 -16.73
C GLN A 302 -15.68 -11.53 -17.42
N ILE A 303 -14.94 -12.55 -17.83
CA ILE A 303 -13.65 -12.43 -18.52
C ILE A 303 -13.92 -12.47 -20.03
N THR A 304 -13.74 -11.36 -20.73
CA THR A 304 -13.87 -11.27 -22.18
C THR A 304 -12.62 -11.77 -22.90
N ASP A 305 -12.72 -12.06 -24.21
CA ASP A 305 -11.55 -12.39 -25.03
C ASP A 305 -10.55 -11.23 -25.09
N GLN A 306 -11.04 -10.00 -25.02
CA GLN A 306 -10.16 -8.82 -24.95
C GLN A 306 -9.45 -8.74 -23.62
N ASP A 307 -10.10 -9.03 -22.49
CA ASP A 307 -9.45 -9.07 -21.17
C ASP A 307 -8.31 -10.10 -21.15
N GLN A 308 -8.50 -11.27 -21.75
CA GLN A 308 -7.45 -12.28 -21.84
C GLN A 308 -6.24 -11.79 -22.64
N LYS A 309 -6.48 -11.08 -23.74
CA LYS A 309 -5.41 -10.46 -24.55
C LYS A 309 -4.70 -9.36 -23.77
N ASP A 310 -5.46 -8.50 -23.11
CA ASP A 310 -4.92 -7.38 -22.32
C ASP A 310 -4.03 -7.92 -21.18
N LEU A 311 -4.52 -8.90 -20.41
CA LEU A 311 -3.74 -9.54 -19.34
C LEU A 311 -2.44 -10.17 -19.89
N MET A 312 -2.51 -10.87 -21.02
CA MET A 312 -1.33 -11.52 -21.61
C MET A 312 -0.29 -10.52 -22.10
N ASN A 313 -0.72 -9.40 -22.69
CA ASN A 313 0.17 -8.39 -23.26
C ASN A 313 0.64 -7.36 -22.22
N GLY A 314 -0.13 -7.13 -21.14
CA GLY A 314 0.14 -6.17 -20.09
C GLY A 314 0.73 -6.80 -18.82
N LYS A 315 1.62 -7.79 -18.97
CA LYS A 315 2.34 -8.39 -17.83
C LYS A 315 3.22 -7.36 -17.15
N ALA A 316 3.31 -7.47 -15.82
CA ALA A 316 4.19 -6.63 -15.03
C ALA A 316 5.68 -6.95 -15.29
N ASP A 317 6.53 -5.91 -15.29
CA ASP A 317 7.99 -6.04 -15.51
C ASP A 317 8.73 -6.49 -14.26
N PHE A 318 8.22 -6.17 -13.07
CA PHE A 318 8.79 -6.55 -11.78
C PHE A 318 7.68 -6.79 -10.75
N ILE A 319 8.01 -7.43 -9.64
CA ILE A 319 7.09 -7.65 -8.54
C ILE A 319 7.47 -6.77 -7.35
N GLY A 320 6.59 -5.81 -7.02
CA GLY A 320 6.60 -5.07 -5.77
C GLY A 320 5.74 -5.75 -4.72
N PHE A 321 6.11 -5.61 -3.47
CA PHE A 321 5.33 -6.14 -2.36
C PHE A 321 5.51 -5.30 -1.09
N SER A 322 4.56 -5.45 -0.15
CA SER A 322 4.68 -5.01 1.24
C SER A 322 4.89 -6.21 2.15
N TYR A 323 5.61 -6.02 3.26
CA TYR A 323 5.73 -7.03 4.30
C TYR A 323 5.82 -6.39 5.69
N TYR A 324 4.86 -6.69 6.56
CA TYR A 324 4.82 -6.13 7.92
C TYR A 324 4.83 -7.20 9.01
N SER A 325 4.17 -8.31 8.75
CA SER A 325 3.92 -9.35 9.75
C SER A 325 3.67 -10.70 9.10
N SER A 326 3.66 -11.74 9.93
CA SER A 326 3.22 -13.08 9.55
C SER A 326 2.00 -13.51 10.37
N GLY A 327 1.36 -14.58 9.95
CA GLY A 327 0.21 -15.14 10.63
C GLY A 327 0.28 -16.65 10.74
N VAL A 328 -0.69 -17.24 11.44
CA VAL A 328 -0.84 -18.69 11.59
C VAL A 328 -2.23 -19.09 11.12
N VAL A 329 -2.35 -20.27 10.56
CA VAL A 329 -3.63 -20.88 10.16
C VAL A 329 -3.75 -22.28 10.74
N THR A 330 -4.99 -22.68 11.05
CA THR A 330 -5.29 -24.02 11.51
C THR A 330 -6.70 -24.46 11.10
N THR A 331 -6.92 -25.74 10.99
CA THR A 331 -8.23 -26.37 10.81
C THR A 331 -8.85 -26.81 12.14
N HIS A 332 -8.07 -26.73 13.21
CA HIS A 332 -8.51 -27.08 14.56
C HIS A 332 -9.25 -25.90 15.22
N GLU A 333 -10.11 -26.24 16.19
CA GLU A 333 -10.68 -25.23 17.08
C GLU A 333 -9.57 -24.58 17.91
N ILE A 334 -9.67 -23.28 18.14
CA ILE A 334 -8.72 -22.50 18.94
C ILE A 334 -9.47 -21.75 20.04
N ASP A 335 -8.81 -21.56 21.16
CA ASP A 335 -9.30 -20.71 22.23
C ASP A 335 -9.18 -19.21 21.84
N ALA A 336 -10.06 -18.38 22.38
CA ALA A 336 -10.05 -16.93 22.12
C ALA A 336 -8.70 -16.25 22.45
N ASN A 337 -7.98 -16.74 23.46
CA ASN A 337 -6.65 -16.24 23.85
C ASN A 337 -5.54 -16.59 22.85
N GLN A 338 -5.82 -17.50 21.91
CA GLN A 338 -4.88 -17.86 20.83
C GLN A 338 -5.04 -16.97 19.57
N THR A 339 -6.01 -16.04 19.55
CA THR A 339 -6.15 -15.08 18.47
C THR A 339 -5.29 -13.85 18.74
N THR A 340 -4.83 -13.18 17.65
CA THR A 340 -4.12 -11.92 17.77
C THR A 340 -5.05 -10.84 18.33
N GLU A 341 -4.51 -9.98 19.19
CA GLU A 341 -5.17 -8.81 19.73
C GLU A 341 -4.87 -7.58 18.86
N GLY A 342 -5.58 -6.48 19.12
CA GLY A 342 -5.37 -5.23 18.40
C GLY A 342 -6.18 -5.12 17.11
N ASN A 343 -5.83 -4.16 16.29
CA ASN A 343 -6.54 -3.79 15.06
C ASN A 343 -6.04 -4.54 13.82
N ILE A 344 -5.61 -5.78 13.97
CA ILE A 344 -5.22 -6.66 12.87
C ILE A 344 -6.41 -7.56 12.49
N LEU A 345 -6.49 -7.93 11.21
CA LEU A 345 -7.42 -8.97 10.78
C LEU A 345 -7.09 -10.26 11.54
N GLY A 346 -8.00 -10.70 12.38
CA GLY A 346 -7.81 -11.78 13.36
C GLY A 346 -7.12 -13.00 12.77
N THR A 347 -5.93 -13.29 13.27
CA THR A 347 -5.16 -14.49 12.95
C THR A 347 -4.84 -15.23 14.23
N VAL A 348 -4.45 -16.47 14.11
CA VAL A 348 -3.93 -17.26 15.24
C VAL A 348 -2.57 -16.71 15.65
N LYS A 349 -2.34 -16.52 16.95
CA LYS A 349 -1.02 -16.12 17.48
C LYS A 349 0.04 -17.16 17.15
N ASN A 350 1.18 -16.71 16.66
CA ASN A 350 2.37 -17.55 16.61
C ASN A 350 3.05 -17.52 17.99
N PRO A 351 3.19 -18.64 18.68
CA PRO A 351 3.73 -18.67 20.03
C PRO A 351 5.23 -18.30 20.12
N TYR A 352 5.92 -18.23 18.99
CA TYR A 352 7.34 -17.93 18.90
C TYR A 352 7.64 -16.47 18.53
N LEU A 353 6.61 -15.66 18.24
CA LEU A 353 6.77 -14.29 17.77
C LEU A 353 6.20 -13.28 18.78
N LYS A 354 6.88 -12.13 18.89
CA LYS A 354 6.36 -10.95 19.57
C LYS A 354 5.46 -10.15 18.64
N ALA A 355 4.55 -9.38 19.21
CA ALA A 355 3.70 -8.46 18.45
C ALA A 355 3.82 -7.04 18.99
N ASN A 356 3.56 -6.04 18.14
CA ASN A 356 3.42 -4.64 18.56
C ASN A 356 2.04 -4.38 19.20
N ALA A 357 1.77 -3.14 19.60
CA ALA A 357 0.52 -2.72 20.26
C ALA A 357 -0.75 -2.96 19.40
N TRP A 358 -0.61 -3.07 18.08
CA TRP A 358 -1.71 -3.36 17.14
C TRP A 358 -1.82 -4.83 16.78
N GLY A 359 -1.11 -5.73 17.47
CA GLY A 359 -1.17 -7.17 17.25
C GLY A 359 -0.35 -7.70 16.06
N TRP A 360 0.49 -6.87 15.44
CA TRP A 360 1.31 -7.27 14.29
C TRP A 360 2.53 -8.06 14.77
N GLN A 361 2.62 -9.31 14.37
CA GLN A 361 3.68 -10.24 14.76
C GLN A 361 4.97 -9.94 13.97
N ILE A 362 6.06 -9.69 14.67
CA ILE A 362 7.36 -9.30 14.11
C ILE A 362 8.10 -10.56 13.67
N ASP A 363 8.30 -10.74 12.36
CA ASP A 363 8.87 -11.96 11.79
C ASP A 363 9.88 -11.70 10.65
N PRO A 364 11.11 -11.36 10.99
CA PRO A 364 12.16 -11.18 9.98
C PRO A 364 12.57 -12.48 9.26
N ILE A 365 12.42 -13.64 9.91
CA ILE A 365 12.68 -14.93 9.23
C ILE A 365 11.60 -15.24 8.21
N GLY A 366 10.35 -14.96 8.54
CA GLY A 366 9.23 -15.05 7.59
C GLY A 366 9.42 -14.14 6.39
N PHE A 367 9.98 -12.95 6.58
CA PHE A 367 10.35 -12.04 5.49
C PHE A 367 11.34 -12.70 4.51
N ARG A 368 12.43 -13.28 4.99
CA ARG A 368 13.38 -14.01 4.14
C ARG A 368 12.74 -15.19 3.44
N HIS A 369 11.93 -15.98 4.14
CA HIS A 369 11.20 -17.10 3.57
C HIS A 369 10.25 -16.65 2.46
N PHE A 370 9.54 -15.54 2.67
CA PHE A 370 8.67 -14.95 1.67
C PHE A 370 9.44 -14.51 0.42
N LEU A 371 10.58 -13.86 0.58
CA LEU A 371 11.46 -13.45 -0.51
C LEU A 371 11.88 -14.64 -1.39
N HIS A 372 12.27 -15.76 -0.79
CA HIS A 372 12.58 -17.00 -1.54
C HIS A 372 11.39 -17.53 -2.31
N ILE A 373 10.20 -17.60 -1.67
CA ILE A 373 9.00 -18.11 -2.32
C ILE A 373 8.64 -17.29 -3.57
N ILE A 374 8.69 -15.97 -3.49
CA ILE A 374 8.33 -15.12 -4.64
C ILE A 374 9.42 -15.14 -5.73
N ASN A 375 10.70 -15.20 -5.33
CA ASN A 375 11.81 -15.34 -6.26
C ASN A 375 11.71 -16.65 -7.06
N ASP A 376 11.55 -17.78 -6.39
CA ASP A 376 11.45 -19.09 -7.01
C ASP A 376 10.21 -19.22 -7.91
N ARG A 377 9.11 -18.55 -7.53
CA ARG A 377 7.86 -18.61 -8.27
C ARG A 377 7.89 -17.81 -9.56
N TYR A 378 8.49 -16.63 -9.55
CA TYR A 378 8.37 -15.67 -10.65
C TYR A 378 9.66 -15.45 -11.43
N ASN A 379 10.81 -15.68 -10.82
CA ASN A 379 12.15 -15.45 -11.43
C ASN A 379 12.23 -14.07 -12.11
N ALA A 380 11.73 -13.04 -11.44
CA ALA A 380 11.64 -11.67 -11.90
C ALA A 380 12.32 -10.71 -10.91
N PRO A 381 12.66 -9.47 -11.30
CA PRO A 381 13.14 -8.48 -10.36
C PRO A 381 12.11 -8.22 -9.26
N ILE A 382 12.59 -8.10 -8.01
CA ILE A 382 11.77 -7.92 -6.82
C ILE A 382 12.09 -6.57 -6.19
N PHE A 383 11.06 -5.85 -5.74
CA PHE A 383 11.19 -4.60 -4.99
C PHE A 383 10.35 -4.67 -3.70
N ASP A 384 11.00 -4.51 -2.56
CA ASP A 384 10.28 -4.34 -1.29
C ASP A 384 9.83 -2.89 -1.15
N VAL A 385 8.55 -2.66 -1.39
CA VAL A 385 7.93 -1.33 -1.44
C VAL A 385 7.62 -0.81 -0.05
N GLU A 386 7.23 -1.70 0.85
CA GLU A 386 6.79 -1.32 2.19
C GLU A 386 7.21 -2.36 3.23
N ASN A 387 8.08 -1.95 4.14
CA ASN A 387 8.39 -2.70 5.35
C ASN A 387 8.51 -1.72 6.53
N GLY A 388 7.84 -1.97 7.65
CA GLY A 388 7.84 -1.03 8.77
C GLY A 388 7.04 -1.49 9.97
N ILE A 389 7.11 -0.71 11.03
CA ILE A 389 6.40 -0.96 12.29
C ILE A 389 5.76 0.34 12.78
N GLY A 390 4.47 0.27 13.15
CA GLY A 390 3.80 1.34 13.88
C GLY A 390 4.13 1.25 15.37
N LEU A 391 4.53 2.37 15.96
CA LEU A 391 4.87 2.49 17.38
C LEU A 391 4.15 3.70 18.00
N ILE A 392 4.00 3.68 19.31
CA ILE A 392 3.54 4.85 20.10
C ILE A 392 4.80 5.57 20.56
N GLU A 393 5.06 6.74 20.00
CA GLU A 393 6.26 7.52 20.24
C GLU A 393 5.91 8.97 20.51
N LYS A 394 6.73 9.63 21.30
CA LYS A 394 6.61 11.07 21.60
C LYS A 394 7.99 11.70 21.51
N GLU A 395 7.99 12.96 21.14
CA GLU A 395 9.16 13.81 21.23
C GLU A 395 9.28 14.33 22.66
N GLU A 396 10.47 14.22 23.25
CA GLU A 396 10.84 14.76 24.56
C GLU A 396 12.08 15.64 24.39
N ASP A 397 12.00 16.91 24.79
CA ASP A 397 13.11 17.88 24.66
C ASP A 397 13.72 17.98 23.23
N GLY A 398 12.89 17.85 22.18
CA GLY A 398 13.30 17.94 20.77
C GLY A 398 13.95 16.65 20.24
N VAL A 399 13.85 15.54 20.95
CA VAL A 399 14.37 14.23 20.55
C VAL A 399 13.27 13.18 20.62
N CYS A 400 13.17 12.34 19.62
CA CYS A 400 12.30 11.16 19.62
C CYS A 400 13.17 9.89 19.59
N HIS A 401 13.17 9.16 20.71
CA HIS A 401 13.91 7.91 20.86
C HIS A 401 13.06 6.73 20.40
N ASP A 402 13.50 6.00 19.38
CA ASP A 402 12.77 4.89 18.76
C ASP A 402 13.60 3.60 18.57
N PRO A 403 14.21 3.07 19.63
CA PRO A 403 15.08 1.89 19.55
C PRO A 403 14.37 0.63 19.04
N GLU A 404 13.05 0.51 19.25
CA GLU A 404 12.26 -0.62 18.75
C GLU A 404 12.16 -0.62 17.22
N ARG A 405 12.05 0.55 16.60
CA ARG A 405 12.09 0.73 15.15
C ARG A 405 13.42 0.31 14.58
N ILE A 406 14.51 0.78 15.19
CA ILE A 406 15.87 0.38 14.82
C ILE A 406 16.03 -1.15 14.90
N ALA A 407 15.59 -1.76 16.01
CA ALA A 407 15.66 -3.21 16.20
C ALA A 407 14.85 -3.97 15.13
N TYR A 408 13.63 -3.50 14.80
CA TYR A 408 12.79 -4.10 13.77
C TYR A 408 13.48 -4.09 12.40
N HIS A 409 13.90 -2.92 11.93
CA HIS A 409 14.53 -2.81 10.61
C HIS A 409 15.88 -3.52 10.55
N ARG A 410 16.67 -3.46 11.61
CA ARG A 410 17.95 -4.18 11.72
C ARG A 410 17.79 -5.67 11.44
N GLU A 411 16.83 -6.31 12.10
CA GLU A 411 16.62 -7.75 11.95
C GLU A 411 16.03 -8.10 10.56
N HIS A 412 15.15 -7.28 10.00
CA HIS A 412 14.63 -7.48 8.64
C HIS A 412 15.73 -7.30 7.59
N ILE A 413 16.57 -6.26 7.68
CA ILE A 413 17.68 -6.02 6.76
C ILE A 413 18.73 -7.15 6.84
N LYS A 414 19.02 -7.69 8.04
CA LYS A 414 19.88 -8.88 8.17
C LYS A 414 19.34 -10.08 7.41
N GLN A 415 18.04 -10.34 7.47
CA GLN A 415 17.44 -11.46 6.76
C GLN A 415 17.33 -11.19 5.26
N MET A 416 17.03 -9.97 4.87
CA MET A 416 17.03 -9.53 3.47
C MET A 416 18.41 -9.70 2.83
N ARG A 417 19.49 -9.30 3.51
CA ARG A 417 20.88 -9.51 3.04
C ARG A 417 21.18 -11.00 2.80
N LYS A 418 20.77 -11.87 3.73
CA LYS A 418 20.93 -13.32 3.55
C LYS A 418 20.18 -13.84 2.33
N ALA A 419 18.93 -13.36 2.10
CA ALA A 419 18.18 -13.74 0.92
C ALA A 419 18.90 -13.33 -0.39
N VAL A 420 19.45 -12.11 -0.44
CA VAL A 420 20.23 -11.61 -1.57
C VAL A 420 21.51 -12.44 -1.77
N ASP A 421 22.23 -12.75 -0.69
CA ASP A 421 23.42 -13.62 -0.74
C ASP A 421 23.09 -15.04 -1.24
N GLU A 422 21.86 -15.50 -1.07
CA GLU A 422 21.33 -16.79 -1.52
C GLU A 422 20.73 -16.76 -2.93
N GLY A 423 20.80 -15.60 -3.60
CA GLY A 423 20.44 -15.46 -5.02
C GLY A 423 19.05 -14.86 -5.28
N VAL A 424 18.39 -14.30 -4.29
CA VAL A 424 17.13 -13.54 -4.51
C VAL A 424 17.44 -12.27 -5.30
N ASN A 425 16.72 -12.06 -6.40
CA ASN A 425 16.85 -10.90 -7.28
C ASN A 425 16.11 -9.68 -6.74
N LEU A 426 16.50 -9.21 -5.56
CA LEU A 426 15.98 -8.00 -4.93
C LEU A 426 16.80 -6.78 -5.35
N PHE A 427 16.17 -5.76 -5.94
CA PHE A 427 16.88 -4.59 -6.44
C PHE A 427 16.68 -3.33 -5.58
N GLY A 428 15.79 -3.35 -4.60
CA GLY A 428 15.58 -2.21 -3.72
C GLY A 428 14.66 -2.51 -2.54
N TYR A 429 14.72 -1.60 -1.57
CA TYR A 429 13.99 -1.64 -0.31
C TYR A 429 13.57 -0.23 0.11
N THR A 430 12.31 -0.04 0.40
CA THR A 430 11.76 1.19 0.96
C THR A 430 11.03 0.92 2.27
N THR A 431 11.37 1.72 3.28
CA THR A 431 10.69 1.65 4.57
C THR A 431 9.33 2.32 4.48
N TRP A 432 8.29 1.69 5.02
CA TRP A 432 6.98 2.32 5.09
C TRP A 432 6.95 3.44 6.12
N GLY A 433 6.42 4.60 5.66
CA GLY A 433 6.26 5.75 6.52
C GLY A 433 7.59 6.36 6.92
N CYS A 434 8.48 6.64 5.97
CA CYS A 434 9.78 7.25 6.25
C CYS A 434 9.70 8.60 7.00
N ILE A 435 8.55 9.22 7.01
CA ILE A 435 8.10 10.33 7.85
C ILE A 435 6.75 9.95 8.46
N ASP A 436 6.43 10.45 9.65
CA ASP A 436 5.15 10.16 10.29
C ASP A 436 3.98 10.61 9.41
N LEU A 437 2.97 9.76 9.32
CA LEU A 437 1.82 9.92 8.45
C LEU A 437 0.57 9.24 9.03
N VAL A 438 -0.60 9.58 8.51
CA VAL A 438 -1.87 8.96 8.92
C VAL A 438 -1.87 7.48 8.59
N SER A 439 -2.08 6.63 9.59
CA SER A 439 -2.17 5.17 9.39
C SER A 439 -3.39 4.80 8.54
N ALA A 440 -3.21 4.04 7.46
CA ALA A 440 -4.31 3.66 6.57
C ALA A 440 -5.42 2.90 7.29
N GLY A 441 -5.08 1.88 8.08
CA GLY A 441 -6.07 1.01 8.74
C GLY A 441 -6.74 1.63 9.96
N THR A 442 -6.08 2.55 10.66
CA THR A 442 -6.59 3.14 11.91
C THR A 442 -6.94 4.62 11.79
N GLY A 443 -6.43 5.34 10.79
CA GLY A 443 -6.62 6.78 10.66
C GLY A 443 -5.86 7.61 11.70
N GLN A 444 -4.92 7.01 12.43
CA GLN A 444 -4.18 7.63 13.52
C GLN A 444 -2.88 8.27 13.05
N MET A 445 -2.57 9.47 13.53
CA MET A 445 -1.24 10.07 13.50
C MET A 445 -0.35 9.50 14.61
N ASP A 446 -0.91 9.16 15.76
CA ASP A 446 -0.16 8.60 16.91
C ASP A 446 0.34 7.17 16.69
N LYS A 447 -0.12 6.51 15.63
CA LYS A 447 0.50 5.28 15.13
C LYS A 447 1.67 5.61 14.21
N ARG A 448 2.81 5.90 14.82
CA ARG A 448 3.96 6.48 14.13
C ARG A 448 4.80 5.42 13.43
N TYR A 449 5.15 5.69 12.18
CA TYR A 449 5.96 4.81 11.33
C TYR A 449 7.31 5.44 10.97
N GLY A 450 7.42 6.77 11.07
CA GLY A 450 8.49 7.56 10.48
C GLY A 450 9.85 7.43 11.17
N PHE A 451 10.90 7.68 10.41
CA PHE A 451 12.23 8.06 10.90
C PHE A 451 12.31 9.58 11.17
N ILE A 452 11.33 10.30 10.67
CA ILE A 452 11.13 11.73 10.89
C ILE A 452 9.81 11.88 11.65
N TYR A 453 9.89 12.51 12.82
CA TYR A 453 8.72 12.87 13.62
C TYR A 453 8.01 14.06 12.99
N VAL A 454 6.69 14.04 13.01
CA VAL A 454 5.84 15.19 12.67
C VAL A 454 4.98 15.52 13.87
N ASP A 455 5.03 16.74 14.35
CA ASP A 455 4.25 17.19 15.50
C ASP A 455 2.78 17.38 15.11
N MET A 456 2.04 16.31 15.19
CA MET A 456 0.59 16.21 14.98
C MET A 456 0.08 14.97 15.71
N ASP A 457 -1.03 15.11 16.44
CA ASP A 457 -1.70 13.99 17.12
C ASP A 457 -3.02 13.59 16.41
N ASP A 458 -3.72 12.60 16.99
CA ASP A 458 -4.99 12.09 16.45
C ASP A 458 -6.13 13.12 16.50
N GLU A 459 -6.05 14.14 17.35
CA GLU A 459 -7.00 15.23 17.51
C GLU A 459 -6.68 16.47 16.67
N GLY A 460 -5.53 16.47 15.99
CA GLY A 460 -5.09 17.59 15.15
C GLY A 460 -4.34 18.69 15.90
N HIS A 461 -3.79 18.37 17.09
CA HIS A 461 -2.91 19.28 17.81
C HIS A 461 -1.48 19.11 17.38
N GLY A 462 -0.73 20.20 17.30
CA GLY A 462 0.66 20.25 16.90
C GLY A 462 0.91 21.41 15.95
N ASP A 463 2.17 21.66 15.62
CA ASP A 463 2.58 22.74 14.70
C ASP A 463 3.22 22.22 13.41
N LEU A 464 3.17 20.89 13.21
CA LEU A 464 3.70 20.19 12.03
C LEU A 464 5.23 20.27 11.91
N HIS A 465 5.98 20.68 12.92
CA HIS A 465 7.44 20.68 12.82
C HIS A 465 7.97 19.25 12.58
N ARG A 466 9.11 19.18 11.90
CA ARG A 466 9.82 17.93 11.61
C ARG A 466 11.05 17.81 12.49
N SER A 467 11.17 16.68 13.20
CA SER A 467 12.39 16.36 13.92
C SER A 467 12.93 14.97 13.56
N ARG A 468 14.23 14.80 13.67
CA ARG A 468 14.91 13.55 13.33
C ARG A 468 14.89 12.63 14.52
N LYS A 469 14.34 11.42 14.34
CA LYS A 469 14.38 10.37 15.38
C LYS A 469 15.76 9.70 15.41
N ASP A 470 16.04 8.88 16.43
CA ASP A 470 17.28 8.10 16.50
C ASP A 470 17.44 7.18 15.27
N SER A 471 16.35 6.60 14.81
CA SER A 471 16.32 5.76 13.59
C SER A 471 16.71 6.50 12.31
N PHE A 472 16.53 7.83 12.25
CA PHE A 472 16.98 8.63 11.10
C PHE A 472 18.51 8.53 10.92
N TYR A 473 19.27 8.71 12.01
CA TYR A 473 20.72 8.66 11.96
C TYR A 473 21.24 7.23 11.77
N TRP A 474 20.56 6.26 12.37
CA TRP A 474 20.86 4.86 12.17
C TRP A 474 20.65 4.44 10.70
N TYR A 475 19.50 4.78 10.09
CA TYR A 475 19.21 4.39 8.71
C TYR A 475 20.12 5.11 7.69
N LYS A 476 20.47 6.37 7.97
CA LYS A 476 21.49 7.11 7.21
C LYS A 476 22.81 6.32 7.13
N LYS A 477 23.27 5.75 8.25
CA LYS A 477 24.47 4.93 8.33
C LYS A 477 24.31 3.60 7.56
N VAL A 478 23.15 2.96 7.68
CA VAL A 478 22.82 1.74 6.92
C VAL A 478 22.92 2.00 5.42
N ILE A 479 22.32 3.07 4.92
CA ILE A 479 22.36 3.46 3.50
C ILE A 479 23.78 3.74 3.04
N ALA A 480 24.52 4.56 3.80
CA ALA A 480 25.90 4.93 3.47
C ALA A 480 26.84 3.72 3.36
N SER A 481 26.58 2.68 4.14
CA SER A 481 27.34 1.42 4.12
C SER A 481 26.78 0.38 3.15
N ASN A 482 25.74 0.70 2.36
CA ASN A 482 25.00 -0.26 1.53
C ASN A 482 24.52 -1.49 2.33
N GLY A 483 24.02 -1.26 3.56
CA GLY A 483 23.47 -2.30 4.42
C GLY A 483 24.51 -3.16 5.14
N GLU A 484 25.77 -2.76 5.17
CA GLU A 484 26.83 -3.51 5.87
C GLU A 484 26.91 -3.15 7.35
N ASP A 485 26.77 -1.86 7.70
CA ASP A 485 26.78 -1.37 9.08
C ASP A 485 25.35 -1.26 9.62
N LEU A 486 24.97 -2.17 10.48
CA LEU A 486 23.65 -2.26 11.11
C LEU A 486 23.68 -2.00 12.62
N ASP A 487 24.82 -1.62 13.19
CA ASP A 487 24.98 -1.40 14.64
C ASP A 487 24.47 -0.04 15.12
#